data_b2a1dc59e9e4b1d60986e763ddcf4d5b
#
_entry.id   b2a1dc59e9e4b1d60986e763ddcf4d5b
#
_cell.length_a   1.000
_cell.length_b   1.000
_cell.length_c   1.000
_cell.angle_alpha   90.00
_cell.angle_beta   90.00
_cell.angle_gamma   90.00
#
_symmetry.space_group_name_H-M   'P 1'
#
loop_
_entity.id
_entity.type
_entity.pdbx_description
1 polymer ?
#
loop_
_entity_poly.entity_id
_entity_poly.type
_entity_poly.pdbx_seq_one_letter_code
_entity_poly.pdbx_strand_id
1 'polypeptide(L)'
;MAFDIEMIEKVYANLEAKVNAARKIVNKPLSLTEKILYAHLWESASEAYGRGKSYVDFAPDRVAMQDATAQMALLQFMQAGRAKVAVPSTAHCDHLIQAKEGANADLVTANSQNKEVYDFLASVSNKYGIGFWKPGAGIIHQVVLENYAFPGGMMIGTDSHTVNAGGLGMIAIGVGGADACDVMAGLPWELKFPKLIGIKLTGKLSGWTSAKDVILKVAGILTVKGGTGAIVEYFGEGALSLSCTGKGTICNMGAEIGATTSIFGYDEKMAAYLRGTDRADVADLADKVAHHLTGDAEVYANPENYFDELIEIDLSTLEPQINGPFTPDLAWPISKFAAAVKENNWPAKLEVGLIGSCTNSSYEDISRAASIAQQAVDKHLQAKSEYTITPGSEQVRYTVDRDGYLATFAAMGGVVLA
;
A
#
# COMPACT_ATOMS: atom_id res chain seq x y z
N MET A 1 1.40 6.46 21.89
CA MET A 1 1.67 4.99 21.89
C MET A 1 0.94 4.40 20.71
N ALA A 2 1.66 3.72 19.83
CA ALA A 2 1.08 3.11 18.64
C ALA A 2 0.00 2.06 18.98
N PHE A 3 -0.96 1.87 18.08
CA PHE A 3 -1.89 0.76 18.17
C PHE A 3 -1.11 -0.56 18.07
N ASP A 4 -1.56 -1.59 18.78
CA ASP A 4 -1.01 -2.96 18.70
C ASP A 4 0.49 -3.08 19.05
N ILE A 5 1.05 -2.16 19.84
CA ILE A 5 2.49 -2.12 20.16
C ILE A 5 3.00 -3.43 20.79
N GLU A 6 2.22 -4.05 21.66
CA GLU A 6 2.61 -5.34 22.28
C GLU A 6 2.74 -6.47 21.25
N MET A 7 1.93 -6.45 20.19
CA MET A 7 2.06 -7.41 19.09
C MET A 7 3.35 -7.14 18.30
N ILE A 8 3.65 -5.87 18.00
CA ILE A 8 4.87 -5.47 17.28
C ILE A 8 6.12 -5.86 18.08
N GLU A 9 6.13 -5.61 19.39
CA GLU A 9 7.21 -6.04 20.29
C GLU A 9 7.45 -7.54 20.22
N LYS A 10 6.39 -8.36 20.22
CA LYS A 10 6.49 -9.83 20.09
C LYS A 10 7.07 -10.25 18.74
N VAL A 11 6.64 -9.60 17.65
CA VAL A 11 7.18 -9.88 16.31
C VAL A 11 8.69 -9.63 16.29
N TYR A 12 9.14 -8.47 16.76
CA TYR A 12 10.56 -8.13 16.74
C TYR A 12 11.40 -8.96 17.73
N ALA A 13 10.87 -9.27 18.91
CA ALA A 13 11.57 -10.12 19.87
C ALA A 13 11.90 -11.52 19.34
N ASN A 14 11.09 -12.02 18.40
CA ASN A 14 11.27 -13.35 17.81
C ASN A 14 11.96 -13.31 16.43
N LEU A 15 12.09 -12.13 15.81
CA LEU A 15 12.50 -11.99 14.42
C LEU A 15 13.90 -12.58 14.15
N GLU A 16 14.90 -12.25 14.97
CA GLU A 16 16.27 -12.75 14.81
C GLU A 16 16.33 -14.28 14.88
N ALA A 17 15.68 -14.88 15.86
CA ALA A 17 15.67 -16.33 16.02
C ALA A 17 15.03 -17.04 14.80
N LYS A 18 13.90 -16.51 14.32
CA LYS A 18 13.18 -17.04 13.16
C LYS A 18 13.98 -16.88 11.87
N VAL A 19 14.59 -15.72 11.62
CA VAL A 19 15.44 -15.48 10.45
C VAL A 19 16.68 -16.38 10.47
N ASN A 20 17.30 -16.58 11.65
CA ASN A 20 18.45 -17.47 11.77
C ASN A 20 18.06 -18.95 11.57
N ALA A 21 16.88 -19.37 11.99
CA ALA A 21 16.34 -20.68 11.67
C ALA A 21 16.12 -20.86 10.16
N ALA A 22 15.53 -19.86 9.52
CA ALA A 22 15.32 -19.84 8.07
C ALA A 22 16.65 -19.96 7.27
N ARG A 23 17.69 -19.21 7.67
CA ARG A 23 19.03 -19.31 7.04
C ARG A 23 19.60 -20.71 7.09
N LYS A 24 19.43 -21.43 8.21
CA LYS A 24 19.91 -22.81 8.33
C LYS A 24 19.19 -23.77 7.39
N ILE A 25 17.88 -23.56 7.21
CA ILE A 25 17.04 -24.41 6.36
C ILE A 25 17.28 -24.11 4.87
N VAL A 26 17.28 -22.82 4.52
CA VAL A 26 17.46 -22.38 3.12
C VAL A 26 18.92 -22.51 2.67
N ASN A 27 19.87 -22.45 3.60
CA ASN A 27 21.31 -22.58 3.42
C ASN A 27 21.89 -21.61 2.37
N LYS A 28 21.36 -20.38 2.32
CA LYS A 28 21.82 -19.26 1.50
C LYS A 28 21.41 -17.92 2.13
N PRO A 29 22.00 -16.78 1.71
CA PRO A 29 21.51 -15.46 2.04
C PRO A 29 20.04 -15.30 1.67
N LEU A 30 19.30 -14.53 2.47
CA LEU A 30 17.86 -14.35 2.34
C LEU A 30 17.53 -12.95 1.82
N SER A 31 16.60 -12.86 0.88
CA SER A 31 15.94 -11.60 0.55
C SER A 31 15.09 -11.10 1.72
N LEU A 32 14.68 -9.84 1.71
CA LEU A 32 13.76 -9.31 2.70
C LEU A 32 12.46 -10.10 2.73
N THR A 33 11.92 -10.38 1.56
CA THR A 33 10.69 -11.17 1.39
C THR A 33 10.82 -12.54 2.05
N GLU A 34 11.91 -13.26 1.81
CA GLU A 34 12.14 -14.55 2.43
C GLU A 34 12.26 -14.44 3.95
N LYS A 35 12.95 -13.43 4.48
CA LYS A 35 13.04 -13.22 5.94
C LYS A 35 11.66 -13.08 6.57
N ILE A 36 10.79 -12.27 5.98
CA ILE A 36 9.44 -12.02 6.53
C ILE A 36 8.56 -13.27 6.37
N LEU A 37 8.55 -13.91 5.21
CA LEU A 37 7.74 -15.12 4.99
C LEU A 37 8.11 -16.24 5.97
N TYR A 38 9.41 -16.55 6.12
CA TYR A 38 9.86 -17.57 7.08
C TYR A 38 9.64 -17.16 8.54
N ALA A 39 9.63 -15.85 8.85
CA ALA A 39 9.31 -15.39 10.19
C ALA A 39 7.82 -15.51 10.55
N HIS A 40 6.94 -15.61 9.55
CA HIS A 40 5.48 -15.71 9.74
C HIS A 40 4.91 -17.08 9.40
N LEU A 41 5.74 -18.14 9.39
CA LEU A 41 5.22 -19.49 9.23
C LEU A 41 4.32 -19.86 10.41
N TRP A 42 3.20 -20.55 10.12
CA TRP A 42 2.32 -21.11 11.16
C TRP A 42 3.04 -22.20 11.97
N GLU A 43 3.73 -23.08 11.29
CA GLU A 43 4.59 -24.09 11.89
C GLU A 43 6.03 -23.94 11.41
N SER A 44 6.99 -24.38 12.21
CA SER A 44 8.41 -24.32 11.85
C SER A 44 8.69 -25.20 10.63
N ALA A 45 9.38 -24.65 9.64
CA ALA A 45 9.80 -25.40 8.46
C ALA A 45 10.85 -26.45 8.80
N SER A 46 10.76 -27.62 8.16
CA SER A 46 11.78 -28.68 8.20
C SER A 46 12.71 -28.65 6.97
N GLU A 47 12.25 -28.03 5.86
CA GLU A 47 12.96 -27.90 4.61
C GLU A 47 12.66 -26.58 3.92
N ALA A 48 13.44 -26.19 2.93
CA ALA A 48 13.22 -25.00 2.14
C ALA A 48 12.01 -25.16 1.18
N TYR A 49 11.13 -24.16 1.16
CA TYR A 49 9.99 -24.17 0.27
C TYR A 49 10.33 -23.82 -1.17
N GLY A 50 9.74 -24.55 -2.11
CA GLY A 50 9.87 -24.31 -3.54
C GLY A 50 9.02 -23.13 -4.01
N ARG A 51 9.65 -22.07 -4.50
CA ARG A 51 8.97 -20.90 -5.07
C ARG A 51 8.03 -21.28 -6.23
N GLY A 52 6.80 -20.83 -6.19
CA GLY A 52 5.77 -21.16 -7.17
C GLY A 52 5.32 -22.64 -7.15
N LYS A 53 5.68 -23.42 -6.12
CA LYS A 53 5.38 -24.85 -6.01
C LYS A 53 4.74 -25.25 -4.70
N SER A 54 5.38 -24.93 -3.57
CA SER A 54 4.94 -25.35 -2.22
C SER A 54 3.73 -24.51 -1.77
N TYR A 55 2.75 -25.15 -1.16
CA TYR A 55 1.70 -24.47 -0.39
C TYR A 55 2.15 -24.41 1.06
N VAL A 56 1.99 -23.26 1.68
CA VAL A 56 2.55 -22.96 3.00
C VAL A 56 1.54 -22.21 3.83
N ASP A 57 1.37 -22.62 5.08
CA ASP A 57 0.53 -21.98 6.07
C ASP A 57 1.29 -20.87 6.79
N PHE A 58 0.69 -19.67 6.79
CA PHE A 58 1.22 -18.49 7.44
C PHE A 58 0.36 -18.03 8.62
N ALA A 59 0.96 -17.27 9.51
CA ALA A 59 0.34 -16.60 10.65
C ALA A 59 0.42 -15.08 10.47
N PRO A 60 -0.51 -14.44 9.75
CA PRO A 60 -0.55 -12.98 9.64
C PRO A 60 -0.72 -12.32 11.01
N ASP A 61 -0.05 -11.17 11.22
CA ASP A 61 -0.11 -10.43 12.48
C ASP A 61 -1.44 -9.71 12.66
N ARG A 62 -2.10 -9.33 11.54
CA ARG A 62 -3.35 -8.58 11.59
C ARG A 62 -4.21 -8.74 10.32
N VAL A 63 -5.47 -8.31 10.45
CA VAL A 63 -6.46 -8.25 9.36
C VAL A 63 -7.00 -6.83 9.22
N ALA A 64 -7.10 -6.33 7.98
CA ALA A 64 -7.80 -5.08 7.67
C ALA A 64 -8.94 -5.33 6.68
N MET A 65 -10.13 -4.78 6.95
CA MET A 65 -11.31 -5.01 6.13
C MET A 65 -11.95 -3.70 5.70
N GLN A 66 -12.34 -3.58 4.43
CA GLN A 66 -13.17 -2.47 3.96
C GLN A 66 -14.67 -2.82 4.10
N ASP A 67 -15.54 -1.83 4.17
CA ASP A 67 -16.95 -1.99 4.57
C ASP A 67 -17.80 -2.84 3.62
N ALA A 68 -17.53 -2.84 2.33
CA ALA A 68 -18.32 -3.65 1.39
C ALA A 68 -18.09 -5.16 1.58
N THR A 69 -16.85 -5.58 1.86
CA THR A 69 -16.48 -6.99 2.04
C THR A 69 -16.52 -7.46 3.49
N ALA A 70 -16.32 -6.54 4.45
CA ALA A 70 -16.36 -6.84 5.89
C ALA A 70 -17.71 -7.40 6.33
N GLN A 71 -18.81 -7.00 5.70
CA GLN A 71 -20.14 -7.49 6.03
C GLN A 71 -20.20 -9.02 6.01
N MET A 72 -19.77 -9.62 4.91
CA MET A 72 -19.79 -11.10 4.77
C MET A 72 -18.72 -11.76 5.63
N ALA A 73 -17.51 -11.21 5.71
CA ALA A 73 -16.45 -11.74 6.55
C ALA A 73 -16.87 -11.80 8.03
N LEU A 74 -17.50 -10.74 8.53
CA LEU A 74 -17.97 -10.67 9.92
C LEU A 74 -19.17 -11.53 10.19
N LEU A 75 -20.10 -11.68 9.23
CA LEU A 75 -21.20 -12.64 9.36
C LEU A 75 -20.68 -14.09 9.46
N GLN A 76 -19.71 -14.46 8.65
CA GLN A 76 -19.05 -15.76 8.73
C GLN A 76 -18.30 -15.94 10.07
N PHE A 77 -17.56 -14.90 10.50
CA PHE A 77 -16.87 -14.92 11.80
C PHE A 77 -17.82 -15.12 12.98
N MET A 78 -18.99 -14.48 12.97
CA MET A 78 -20.02 -14.67 14.00
C MET A 78 -20.45 -16.15 14.10
N GLN A 79 -20.54 -16.86 12.97
CA GLN A 79 -20.89 -18.27 12.93
C GLN A 79 -19.76 -19.19 13.45
N ALA A 80 -18.52 -18.73 13.43
CA ALA A 80 -17.39 -19.49 13.98
C ALA A 80 -17.42 -19.59 15.52
N GLY A 81 -18.32 -18.88 16.20
CA GLY A 81 -18.55 -19.00 17.65
C GLY A 81 -17.41 -18.52 18.53
N ARG A 82 -16.50 -17.72 18.02
CA ARG A 82 -15.38 -17.14 18.80
C ARG A 82 -15.85 -15.95 19.64
N ALA A 83 -15.30 -15.83 20.83
CA ALA A 83 -15.61 -14.72 21.72
C ALA A 83 -14.98 -13.39 21.28
N LYS A 84 -13.79 -13.42 20.70
CA LYS A 84 -13.01 -12.29 20.20
C LYS A 84 -12.19 -12.74 19.00
N VAL A 85 -11.73 -11.79 18.19
CA VAL A 85 -10.74 -12.07 17.13
C VAL A 85 -9.42 -12.54 17.70
N ALA A 86 -8.75 -13.44 17.00
CA ALA A 86 -7.48 -14.02 17.43
C ALA A 86 -6.27 -13.09 17.14
N VAL A 87 -6.41 -12.22 16.17
CA VAL A 87 -5.39 -11.23 15.77
C VAL A 87 -5.99 -9.83 15.74
N PRO A 88 -5.21 -8.77 15.95
CA PRO A 88 -5.66 -7.40 15.75
C PRO A 88 -6.33 -7.24 14.38
N SER A 89 -7.55 -6.73 14.39
CA SER A 89 -8.38 -6.60 13.19
C SER A 89 -9.05 -5.23 13.16
N THR A 90 -9.26 -4.67 11.96
CA THR A 90 -9.91 -3.38 11.77
C THR A 90 -10.93 -3.43 10.63
N ALA A 91 -12.03 -2.69 10.78
CA ALA A 91 -13.04 -2.46 9.74
C ALA A 91 -13.08 -0.96 9.41
N HIS A 92 -13.05 -0.64 8.13
CA HIS A 92 -12.96 0.73 7.62
C HIS A 92 -14.13 1.02 6.69
N CYS A 93 -14.80 2.16 6.90
CA CYS A 93 -15.98 2.55 6.13
C CYS A 93 -15.62 3.61 5.09
N ASP A 94 -15.06 3.18 3.96
CA ASP A 94 -14.60 4.06 2.88
C ASP A 94 -15.16 3.70 1.49
N HIS A 95 -15.50 2.44 1.21
CA HIS A 95 -15.94 2.00 -0.12
C HIS A 95 -17.41 2.33 -0.43
N LEU A 96 -18.26 2.49 0.58
CA LEU A 96 -19.68 2.81 0.38
C LEU A 96 -19.96 4.33 0.33
N ILE A 97 -18.93 5.16 0.30
CA ILE A 97 -19.05 6.61 0.09
C ILE A 97 -18.92 6.87 -1.42
N GLN A 98 -19.97 7.46 -2.00
CA GLN A 98 -19.93 7.87 -3.40
C GLN A 98 -19.37 9.28 -3.50
N ALA A 99 -18.07 9.40 -3.78
CA ALA A 99 -17.35 10.67 -3.92
C ALA A 99 -17.76 11.38 -5.23
N LYS A 100 -18.71 12.33 -5.13
CA LYS A 100 -19.35 12.95 -6.31
C LYS A 100 -19.57 14.45 -6.19
N GLU A 101 -20.16 14.91 -5.10
CA GLU A 101 -20.64 16.30 -4.97
C GLU A 101 -19.73 17.14 -4.08
N GLY A 102 -18.98 16.50 -3.20
CA GLY A 102 -18.12 17.12 -2.21
C GLY A 102 -18.22 16.44 -0.86
N ALA A 103 -17.15 16.49 -0.07
CA ALA A 103 -16.97 15.69 1.15
C ALA A 103 -18.17 15.69 2.09
N ASN A 104 -18.74 16.87 2.40
CA ASN A 104 -19.85 16.97 3.34
C ASN A 104 -21.14 16.37 2.80
N ALA A 105 -21.50 16.67 1.55
CA ALA A 105 -22.73 16.16 0.91
C ALA A 105 -22.68 14.64 0.73
N ASP A 106 -21.53 14.14 0.27
CA ASP A 106 -21.30 12.72 0.03
C ASP A 106 -21.36 11.92 1.35
N LEU A 107 -20.80 12.44 2.46
CA LEU A 107 -20.87 11.81 3.77
C LEU A 107 -22.29 11.79 4.35
N VAL A 108 -23.06 12.87 4.20
CA VAL A 108 -24.47 12.89 4.62
C VAL A 108 -25.28 11.84 3.88
N THR A 109 -25.09 11.75 2.57
CA THR A 109 -25.74 10.76 1.71
C THR A 109 -25.36 9.33 2.10
N ALA A 110 -24.06 9.05 2.26
CA ALA A 110 -23.55 7.73 2.65
C ALA A 110 -24.08 7.28 4.02
N ASN A 111 -24.05 8.16 5.03
CA ASN A 111 -24.55 7.86 6.37
C ASN A 111 -26.07 7.59 6.40
N SER A 112 -26.83 8.19 5.50
CA SER A 112 -28.27 7.92 5.36
C SER A 112 -28.53 6.62 4.63
N GLN A 113 -27.91 6.41 3.47
CA GLN A 113 -28.18 5.26 2.61
C GLN A 113 -27.62 3.95 3.16
N ASN A 114 -26.45 3.99 3.81
CA ASN A 114 -25.74 2.82 4.33
C ASN A 114 -25.82 2.67 5.86
N LYS A 115 -26.77 3.35 6.49
CA LYS A 115 -26.91 3.36 7.96
C LYS A 115 -26.93 1.96 8.56
N GLU A 116 -27.69 1.04 7.99
CA GLU A 116 -27.82 -0.33 8.48
C GLU A 116 -26.46 -1.07 8.44
N VAL A 117 -25.69 -0.89 7.38
CA VAL A 117 -24.36 -1.50 7.23
C VAL A 117 -23.40 -0.92 8.26
N TYR A 118 -23.35 0.38 8.41
CA TYR A 118 -22.45 1.04 9.37
C TYR A 118 -22.79 0.70 10.81
N ASP A 119 -24.06 0.63 11.16
CA ASP A 119 -24.53 0.22 12.50
C ASP A 119 -24.16 -1.26 12.77
N PHE A 120 -24.33 -2.13 11.79
CA PHE A 120 -23.91 -3.53 11.87
C PHE A 120 -22.41 -3.64 12.12
N LEU A 121 -21.59 -3.02 11.28
CA LEU A 121 -20.13 -3.07 11.39
C LEU A 121 -19.65 -2.51 12.74
N ALA A 122 -20.21 -1.38 13.19
CA ALA A 122 -19.87 -0.79 14.48
C ALA A 122 -20.21 -1.73 15.65
N SER A 123 -21.41 -2.33 15.64
CA SER A 123 -21.86 -3.22 16.72
C SER A 123 -21.06 -4.51 16.80
N VAL A 124 -20.77 -5.13 15.65
CA VAL A 124 -19.96 -6.37 15.57
C VAL A 124 -18.52 -6.09 15.95
N SER A 125 -17.94 -5.00 15.47
CA SER A 125 -16.59 -4.58 15.81
C SER A 125 -16.43 -4.39 17.32
N ASN A 126 -17.36 -3.69 17.97
CA ASN A 126 -17.34 -3.51 19.41
C ASN A 126 -17.46 -4.82 20.18
N LYS A 127 -18.34 -5.73 19.73
CA LYS A 127 -18.54 -7.04 20.37
C LYS A 127 -17.29 -7.91 20.34
N TYR A 128 -16.60 -7.96 19.20
CA TYR A 128 -15.50 -8.91 18.97
C TYR A 128 -14.11 -8.31 19.15
N GLY A 129 -13.97 -7.04 19.52
CA GLY A 129 -12.71 -6.35 19.75
C GLY A 129 -11.99 -5.97 18.47
N ILE A 130 -12.75 -5.61 17.44
CA ILE A 130 -12.26 -5.12 16.16
C ILE A 130 -12.22 -3.58 16.19
N GLY A 131 -11.15 -2.97 15.70
CA GLY A 131 -11.08 -1.53 15.53
C GLY A 131 -12.07 -1.07 14.45
N PHE A 132 -12.84 -0.01 14.74
CA PHE A 132 -13.84 0.49 13.81
C PHE A 132 -13.53 1.94 13.37
N TRP A 133 -13.29 2.11 12.08
CA TRP A 133 -13.09 3.39 11.44
C TRP A 133 -14.38 3.80 10.71
N LYS A 134 -15.05 4.80 11.26
CA LYS A 134 -16.35 5.28 10.78
C LYS A 134 -16.24 5.95 9.41
N PRO A 135 -17.36 6.12 8.66
CA PRO A 135 -17.38 6.89 7.41
C PRO A 135 -16.77 8.28 7.58
N GLY A 136 -15.91 8.66 6.65
CA GLY A 136 -15.19 9.93 6.64
C GLY A 136 -13.84 9.92 7.38
N ALA A 137 -13.43 8.78 7.96
CA ALA A 137 -12.10 8.68 8.57
C ALA A 137 -10.95 8.69 7.56
N GLY A 138 -11.22 8.20 6.36
CA GLY A 138 -10.27 8.14 5.25
C GLY A 138 -10.27 6.79 4.55
N ILE A 139 -9.48 6.71 3.50
CA ILE A 139 -9.30 5.50 2.68
C ILE A 139 -8.51 4.47 3.50
N ILE A 140 -9.01 3.23 3.56
CA ILE A 140 -8.45 2.14 4.36
C ILE A 140 -6.91 2.06 4.27
N HIS A 141 -6.34 2.12 3.06
CA HIS A 141 -4.90 1.91 2.85
C HIS A 141 -4.05 3.05 3.41
N GLN A 142 -4.56 4.28 3.38
CA GLN A 142 -3.90 5.42 4.01
C GLN A 142 -4.02 5.37 5.52
N VAL A 143 -5.20 5.06 6.04
CA VAL A 143 -5.42 4.89 7.48
C VAL A 143 -4.56 3.75 8.05
N VAL A 144 -4.43 2.64 7.32
CA VAL A 144 -3.55 1.52 7.70
C VAL A 144 -2.08 1.93 7.68
N LEU A 145 -1.63 2.65 6.64
CA LEU A 145 -0.24 3.12 6.55
C LEU A 145 0.10 4.08 7.68
N GLU A 146 -0.82 4.99 8.03
CA GLU A 146 -0.64 6.00 9.07
C GLU A 146 -0.67 5.44 10.49
N ASN A 147 -1.41 4.34 10.75
CA ASN A 147 -1.73 3.92 12.10
C ASN A 147 -1.28 2.50 12.46
N TYR A 148 -1.15 1.59 11.50
CA TYR A 148 -1.03 0.15 11.77
C TYR A 148 0.14 -0.54 11.10
N ALA A 149 0.51 -0.14 9.87
CA ALA A 149 1.60 -0.79 9.16
C ALA A 149 2.93 -0.59 9.89
N PHE A 150 3.77 -1.63 9.91
CA PHE A 150 5.09 -1.59 10.52
C PHE A 150 6.08 -2.47 9.73
N PRO A 151 7.38 -2.14 9.72
CA PRO A 151 8.38 -2.89 8.96
C PRO A 151 8.49 -4.33 9.44
N GLY A 152 8.57 -5.27 8.52
CA GLY A 152 8.77 -6.69 8.82
C GLY A 152 7.55 -7.46 9.29
N GLY A 153 6.37 -6.82 9.37
CA GLY A 153 5.10 -7.48 9.69
C GLY A 153 4.46 -8.18 8.50
N MET A 154 3.41 -8.93 8.77
CA MET A 154 2.56 -9.59 7.77
C MET A 154 1.09 -9.28 8.01
N MET A 155 0.39 -8.81 6.98
CA MET A 155 -1.03 -8.47 7.03
C MET A 155 -1.78 -9.06 5.87
N ILE A 156 -3.02 -9.46 6.09
CA ILE A 156 -4.01 -9.70 5.04
C ILE A 156 -5.12 -8.66 5.11
N GLY A 157 -5.72 -8.34 3.97
CA GLY A 157 -6.84 -7.40 3.94
C GLY A 157 -7.83 -7.71 2.84
N THR A 158 -9.10 -7.35 3.05
CA THR A 158 -10.18 -7.66 2.12
C THR A 158 -10.29 -6.67 0.96
N ASP A 159 -9.15 -6.17 0.53
CA ASP A 159 -9.02 -5.23 -0.59
C ASP A 159 -7.72 -5.48 -1.36
N SER A 160 -7.74 -5.35 -2.69
CA SER A 160 -6.57 -5.59 -3.55
C SER A 160 -5.42 -4.61 -3.28
N HIS A 161 -5.71 -3.37 -2.85
CA HIS A 161 -4.69 -2.36 -2.55
C HIS A 161 -4.14 -2.42 -1.12
N THR A 162 -4.46 -3.48 -0.36
CA THR A 162 -3.80 -3.81 0.91
C THR A 162 -2.28 -3.79 0.77
N VAL A 163 -1.76 -4.11 -0.40
CA VAL A 163 -0.35 -4.08 -0.80
C VAL A 163 0.35 -2.71 -0.58
N ASN A 164 -0.40 -1.63 -0.42
CA ASN A 164 0.11 -0.28 -0.10
C ASN A 164 1.05 -0.26 1.11
N ALA A 165 0.79 -1.09 2.12
CA ALA A 165 1.60 -1.17 3.33
C ALA A 165 3.03 -1.69 3.10
N GLY A 166 3.31 -2.28 1.93
CA GLY A 166 4.67 -2.62 1.50
C GLY A 166 5.60 -1.42 1.39
N GLY A 167 5.05 -0.22 1.22
CA GLY A 167 5.78 1.05 1.29
C GLY A 167 6.39 1.37 2.65
N LEU A 168 5.90 0.71 3.70
CA LEU A 168 6.46 0.74 5.06
C LEU A 168 7.11 -0.61 5.44
N GLY A 169 7.50 -1.43 4.47
CA GLY A 169 8.24 -2.66 4.69
C GLY A 169 7.43 -3.82 5.31
N MET A 170 6.13 -3.85 5.07
CA MET A 170 5.22 -4.90 5.54
C MET A 170 4.81 -5.80 4.38
N ILE A 171 4.81 -7.12 4.53
CA ILE A 171 4.13 -8.01 3.58
C ILE A 171 2.63 -7.90 3.83
N ALA A 172 1.94 -7.24 2.91
CA ALA A 172 0.51 -6.98 3.00
C ALA A 172 -0.17 -7.47 1.73
N ILE A 173 -1.18 -8.34 1.87
CA ILE A 173 -1.76 -9.08 0.75
C ILE A 173 -3.28 -8.94 0.75
N GLY A 174 -3.83 -8.64 -0.44
CA GLY A 174 -5.27 -8.63 -0.65
C GLY A 174 -5.84 -10.04 -0.74
N VAL A 175 -6.90 -10.31 0.02
CA VAL A 175 -7.55 -11.63 0.12
C VAL A 175 -9.07 -11.53 0.08
N GLY A 176 -9.74 -12.66 -0.02
CA GLY A 176 -11.20 -12.75 0.13
C GLY A 176 -11.66 -12.66 1.59
N GLY A 177 -12.97 -12.41 1.78
CA GLY A 177 -13.56 -12.35 3.11
C GLY A 177 -13.47 -13.66 3.91
N ALA A 178 -13.43 -14.82 3.24
CA ALA A 178 -13.26 -16.11 3.89
C ALA A 178 -11.87 -16.25 4.54
N ASP A 179 -10.81 -15.88 3.84
CA ASP A 179 -9.44 -15.88 4.38
C ASP A 179 -9.32 -14.97 5.60
N ALA A 180 -9.92 -13.77 5.52
CA ALA A 180 -9.96 -12.84 6.65
C ALA A 180 -10.68 -13.45 7.86
N CYS A 181 -11.82 -14.14 7.63
CA CYS A 181 -12.56 -14.84 8.68
C CYS A 181 -11.71 -15.93 9.34
N ASP A 182 -11.01 -16.76 8.58
CA ASP A 182 -10.18 -17.84 9.08
C ASP A 182 -9.07 -17.33 9.99
N VAL A 183 -8.34 -16.30 9.55
CA VAL A 183 -7.28 -15.68 10.37
C VAL A 183 -7.85 -15.02 11.62
N MET A 184 -8.98 -14.30 11.52
CA MET A 184 -9.65 -13.76 12.70
C MET A 184 -10.11 -14.85 13.67
N ALA A 185 -10.47 -16.03 13.18
CA ALA A 185 -10.86 -17.19 14.00
C ALA A 185 -9.66 -17.95 14.59
N GLY A 186 -8.43 -17.57 14.24
CA GLY A 186 -7.21 -18.21 14.74
C GLY A 186 -6.80 -19.44 13.95
N LEU A 187 -7.09 -19.47 12.65
CA LEU A 187 -6.63 -20.49 11.71
C LEU A 187 -5.46 -19.94 10.88
N PRO A 188 -4.60 -20.82 10.33
CA PRO A 188 -3.56 -20.41 9.41
C PRO A 188 -4.14 -19.88 8.10
N TRP A 189 -3.33 -19.10 7.38
CA TRP A 189 -3.62 -18.66 6.05
C TRP A 189 -2.69 -19.33 5.04
N GLU A 190 -3.23 -20.11 4.12
CA GLU A 190 -2.46 -20.83 3.11
C GLU A 190 -2.13 -19.94 1.92
N LEU A 191 -0.86 -19.92 1.52
CA LEU A 191 -0.39 -19.27 0.30
C LEU A 191 0.57 -20.19 -0.45
N LYS A 192 0.46 -20.22 -1.76
CA LYS A 192 1.51 -20.81 -2.61
C LYS A 192 2.77 -19.97 -2.50
N PHE A 193 3.89 -20.56 -2.01
CA PHE A 193 5.13 -19.83 -1.75
C PHE A 193 5.57 -19.06 -3.00
N PRO A 194 5.64 -17.71 -2.94
CA PRO A 194 5.69 -16.88 -4.13
C PRO A 194 7.05 -16.96 -4.85
N LYS A 195 7.06 -16.67 -6.14
CA LYS A 195 8.27 -16.27 -6.85
C LYS A 195 8.70 -14.89 -6.39
N LEU A 196 9.93 -14.52 -6.65
CA LEU A 196 10.48 -13.21 -6.31
C LEU A 196 10.93 -12.47 -7.58
N ILE A 197 10.36 -11.28 -7.78
CA ILE A 197 10.83 -10.34 -8.80
C ILE A 197 11.62 -9.26 -8.09
N GLY A 198 12.89 -9.11 -8.43
CA GLY A 198 13.74 -8.04 -7.93
C GLY A 198 13.66 -6.82 -8.84
N ILE A 199 13.36 -5.65 -8.30
CA ILE A 199 13.45 -4.39 -9.05
C ILE A 199 14.53 -3.51 -8.41
N LYS A 200 15.65 -3.41 -9.12
CA LYS A 200 16.78 -2.57 -8.72
C LYS A 200 16.55 -1.15 -9.22
N LEU A 201 16.45 -0.21 -8.29
CA LEU A 201 16.34 1.21 -8.58
C LEU A 201 17.69 1.89 -8.37
N THR A 202 18.17 2.58 -9.39
CA THR A 202 19.41 3.38 -9.34
C THR A 202 19.11 4.86 -9.55
N GLY A 203 20.07 5.73 -9.23
CA GLY A 203 19.91 7.16 -9.42
C GLY A 203 18.83 7.80 -8.54
N LYS A 204 18.27 8.92 -8.99
CA LYS A 204 17.25 9.70 -8.27
C LYS A 204 16.23 10.30 -9.22
N LEU A 205 14.97 10.40 -8.78
CA LEU A 205 13.92 11.13 -9.50
C LEU A 205 14.30 12.62 -9.61
N SER A 206 13.97 13.22 -10.74
CA SER A 206 14.25 14.63 -11.01
C SER A 206 13.12 15.31 -11.80
N GLY A 207 13.10 16.64 -11.76
CA GLY A 207 12.13 17.43 -12.51
C GLY A 207 10.69 17.11 -12.13
N TRP A 208 9.88 16.74 -13.12
CA TRP A 208 8.45 16.44 -12.96
C TRP A 208 8.15 14.99 -12.59
N THR A 209 9.14 14.10 -12.61
CA THR A 209 8.94 12.69 -12.25
C THR A 209 8.57 12.51 -10.79
N SER A 210 7.74 11.53 -10.53
CA SER A 210 7.26 11.15 -9.20
C SER A 210 7.42 9.64 -8.97
N ALA A 211 7.18 9.18 -7.76
CA ALA A 211 7.16 7.76 -7.45
C ALA A 211 6.14 6.98 -8.30
N LYS A 212 5.02 7.61 -8.67
CA LYS A 212 4.03 7.00 -9.55
C LYS A 212 4.61 6.65 -10.92
N ASP A 213 5.49 7.46 -11.46
CA ASP A 213 6.11 7.17 -12.77
C ASP A 213 6.95 5.90 -12.77
N VAL A 214 7.51 5.54 -11.62
CA VAL A 214 8.24 4.28 -11.43
C VAL A 214 7.31 3.09 -11.66
N ILE A 215 6.19 3.04 -10.94
CA ILE A 215 5.25 1.91 -11.07
C ILE A 215 4.52 1.91 -12.41
N LEU A 216 4.23 3.08 -12.99
CA LEU A 216 3.69 3.16 -14.35
C LEU A 216 4.65 2.55 -15.38
N LYS A 217 5.95 2.80 -15.22
CA LYS A 217 7.00 2.17 -16.02
C LYS A 217 7.07 0.66 -15.81
N VAL A 218 7.01 0.21 -14.55
CA VAL A 218 6.98 -1.21 -14.19
C VAL A 218 5.76 -1.90 -14.80
N ALA A 219 4.58 -1.27 -14.75
CA ALA A 219 3.37 -1.81 -15.36
C ALA A 219 3.51 -1.98 -16.89
N GLY A 220 4.21 -1.07 -17.55
CA GLY A 220 4.55 -1.22 -18.96
C GLY A 220 5.53 -2.37 -19.27
N ILE A 221 6.36 -2.75 -18.32
CA ILE A 221 7.33 -3.86 -18.47
C ILE A 221 6.67 -5.20 -18.15
N LEU A 222 6.05 -5.33 -16.97
CA LEU A 222 5.46 -6.58 -16.47
C LEU A 222 4.07 -6.87 -17.03
N THR A 223 3.38 -5.85 -17.55
CA THR A 223 1.97 -5.93 -17.92
C THR A 223 1.05 -6.24 -16.72
N VAL A 224 -0.25 -6.38 -16.96
CA VAL A 224 -1.25 -6.69 -15.91
C VAL A 224 -1.15 -8.12 -15.34
N LYS A 225 -0.27 -8.95 -15.85
CA LYS A 225 -0.14 -10.37 -15.45
C LYS A 225 1.26 -10.79 -15.04
N GLY A 226 2.27 -9.96 -15.29
CA GLY A 226 3.67 -10.33 -15.07
C GLY A 226 4.02 -10.61 -13.61
N GLY A 227 3.35 -9.95 -12.69
CA GLY A 227 3.53 -10.17 -11.25
C GLY A 227 2.77 -11.38 -10.66
N THR A 228 1.98 -12.11 -11.46
CA THR A 228 1.11 -13.17 -10.95
C THR A 228 1.88 -14.27 -10.22
N GLY A 229 1.51 -14.50 -8.94
CA GLY A 229 2.16 -15.49 -8.09
C GLY A 229 3.57 -15.10 -7.64
N ALA A 230 3.93 -13.82 -7.76
CA ALA A 230 5.21 -13.28 -7.33
C ALA A 230 5.04 -12.17 -6.29
N ILE A 231 6.05 -11.98 -5.47
CA ILE A 231 6.25 -10.77 -4.65
C ILE A 231 7.35 -9.94 -5.31
N VAL A 232 7.10 -8.64 -5.44
CA VAL A 232 8.06 -7.69 -6.02
C VAL A 232 8.84 -7.02 -4.89
N GLU A 233 10.16 -7.22 -4.85
CA GLU A 233 11.05 -6.60 -3.88
C GLU A 233 11.88 -5.50 -4.56
N TYR A 234 11.68 -4.25 -4.08
CA TYR A 234 12.41 -3.09 -4.58
C TYR A 234 13.64 -2.82 -3.72
N PHE A 235 14.78 -2.58 -4.37
CA PHE A 235 16.05 -2.33 -3.68
C PHE A 235 16.97 -1.41 -4.50
N GLY A 236 18.15 -1.14 -3.96
CA GLY A 236 19.15 -0.26 -4.59
C GLY A 236 19.13 1.16 -4.05
N GLU A 237 20.10 1.97 -4.45
CA GLU A 237 20.27 3.35 -3.97
C GLU A 237 19.11 4.27 -4.35
N GLY A 238 18.50 4.03 -5.52
CA GLY A 238 17.31 4.73 -5.96
C GLY A 238 16.12 4.49 -5.02
N ALA A 239 15.95 3.27 -4.50
CA ALA A 239 14.90 2.95 -3.53
C ALA A 239 15.06 3.74 -2.23
N LEU A 240 16.29 3.93 -1.75
CA LEU A 240 16.60 4.73 -0.56
C LEU A 240 16.32 6.24 -0.76
N SER A 241 16.28 6.70 -2.00
CA SER A 241 16.00 8.11 -2.32
C SER A 241 14.51 8.45 -2.23
N LEU A 242 13.61 7.46 -2.30
CA LEU A 242 12.16 7.65 -2.28
C LEU A 242 11.63 7.88 -0.86
N SER A 243 10.59 8.69 -0.73
CA SER A 243 9.84 8.85 0.52
C SER A 243 9.05 7.58 0.87
N CYS A 244 8.62 7.44 2.12
CA CYS A 244 7.76 6.33 2.55
C CYS A 244 6.44 6.33 1.77
N THR A 245 5.78 7.48 1.61
CA THR A 245 4.53 7.61 0.87
C THR A 245 4.72 7.33 -0.63
N GLY A 246 5.85 7.74 -1.21
CA GLY A 246 6.21 7.37 -2.58
C GLY A 246 6.41 5.86 -2.77
N LYS A 247 7.04 5.17 -1.82
CA LYS A 247 7.13 3.71 -1.81
C LYS A 247 5.74 3.08 -1.68
N GLY A 248 4.87 3.66 -0.84
CA GLY A 248 3.47 3.26 -0.73
C GLY A 248 2.74 3.33 -2.07
N THR A 249 2.87 4.42 -2.82
CA THR A 249 2.33 4.58 -4.17
C THR A 249 2.80 3.47 -5.12
N ILE A 250 4.09 3.15 -5.10
CA ILE A 250 4.67 2.08 -5.94
C ILE A 250 4.07 0.72 -5.56
N CYS A 251 4.03 0.39 -4.28
CA CYS A 251 3.45 -0.87 -3.81
C CYS A 251 1.94 -0.95 -4.08
N ASN A 252 1.20 0.16 -3.90
CA ASN A 252 -0.24 0.24 -4.13
C ASN A 252 -0.60 -0.25 -5.53
N MET A 253 0.05 0.26 -6.56
CA MET A 253 -0.17 -0.17 -7.93
C MET A 253 0.47 -1.53 -8.29
N GLY A 254 1.07 -2.23 -7.35
CA GLY A 254 1.43 -3.63 -7.51
C GLY A 254 0.22 -4.54 -7.77
N ALA A 255 -0.96 -4.12 -7.36
CA ALA A 255 -2.22 -4.80 -7.67
C ALA A 255 -2.49 -4.83 -9.18
N GLU A 256 -2.20 -3.76 -9.92
CA GLU A 256 -2.45 -3.63 -11.35
C GLU A 256 -1.52 -4.48 -12.22
N ILE A 257 -0.38 -4.90 -11.70
CA ILE A 257 0.52 -5.86 -12.38
C ILE A 257 0.28 -7.31 -11.96
N GLY A 258 -0.74 -7.56 -11.14
CA GLY A 258 -1.12 -8.88 -10.66
C GLY A 258 -0.17 -9.48 -9.62
N ALA A 259 0.72 -8.69 -9.02
CA ALA A 259 1.62 -9.14 -7.98
C ALA A 259 0.85 -9.54 -6.72
N THR A 260 1.31 -10.61 -6.05
CA THR A 260 0.79 -11.01 -4.74
C THR A 260 0.94 -9.87 -3.73
N THR A 261 2.10 -9.23 -3.72
CA THR A 261 2.38 -7.97 -3.03
C THR A 261 3.68 -7.36 -3.54
N SER A 262 4.02 -6.17 -3.03
CA SER A 262 5.27 -5.47 -3.29
C SER A 262 5.86 -4.97 -1.98
N ILE A 263 7.18 -4.85 -1.88
CA ILE A 263 7.82 -4.48 -0.63
C ILE A 263 9.11 -3.68 -0.86
N PHE A 264 9.41 -2.77 0.07
CA PHE A 264 10.70 -2.09 0.23
C PHE A 264 11.34 -2.46 1.57
N GLY A 265 12.66 -2.47 1.62
CA GLY A 265 13.40 -2.61 2.87
C GLY A 265 13.28 -1.37 3.75
N TYR A 266 13.35 -1.58 5.09
CA TYR A 266 13.31 -0.52 6.08
C TYR A 266 14.50 0.44 5.93
N ASP A 267 14.22 1.73 6.03
CA ASP A 267 15.21 2.79 5.93
C ASP A 267 14.83 4.05 6.75
N GLU A 268 15.72 5.06 6.72
CA GLU A 268 15.52 6.32 7.43
C GLU A 268 14.26 7.09 7.01
N LYS A 269 13.79 6.94 5.76
CA LYS A 269 12.56 7.59 5.28
C LYS A 269 11.32 6.96 5.91
N MET A 270 11.34 5.63 6.11
CA MET A 270 10.28 4.93 6.82
C MET A 270 10.31 5.25 8.31
N ALA A 271 11.51 5.33 8.94
CA ALA A 271 11.66 5.77 10.32
C ALA A 271 11.11 7.19 10.53
N ALA A 272 11.43 8.12 9.63
CA ALA A 272 10.92 9.49 9.67
C ALA A 272 9.39 9.54 9.53
N TYR A 273 8.80 8.71 8.67
CA TYR A 273 7.36 8.62 8.51
C TYR A 273 6.67 8.10 9.78
N LEU A 274 7.21 7.04 10.39
CA LEU A 274 6.71 6.51 11.65
C LEU A 274 6.73 7.59 12.75
N ARG A 275 7.83 8.32 12.88
CA ARG A 275 7.94 9.43 13.85
C ARG A 275 6.97 10.58 13.52
N GLY A 276 6.79 10.89 12.25
CA GLY A 276 5.87 11.92 11.77
C GLY A 276 4.38 11.56 11.94
N THR A 277 4.06 10.27 12.09
CA THR A 277 2.70 9.75 12.33
C THR A 277 2.49 9.29 13.77
N ASP A 278 3.21 9.89 14.73
CA ASP A 278 3.11 9.63 16.19
C ASP A 278 3.39 8.17 16.60
N ARG A 279 4.25 7.49 15.84
CA ARG A 279 4.67 6.10 16.07
C ARG A 279 6.19 6.00 16.25
N ALA A 280 6.77 6.93 17.01
CA ALA A 280 8.19 6.93 17.33
C ALA A 280 8.63 5.65 18.07
N ASP A 281 7.76 5.10 18.91
CA ASP A 281 7.95 3.82 19.60
C ASP A 281 8.17 2.66 18.61
N VAL A 282 7.39 2.59 17.53
CA VAL A 282 7.58 1.57 16.47
C VAL A 282 8.90 1.79 15.73
N ALA A 283 9.26 3.05 15.42
CA ALA A 283 10.54 3.35 14.78
C ALA A 283 11.72 2.92 15.66
N ASP A 284 11.67 3.22 16.95
CA ASP A 284 12.73 2.88 17.90
C ASP A 284 12.88 1.36 18.09
N LEU A 285 11.80 0.61 17.96
CA LEU A 285 11.83 -0.86 17.95
C LEU A 285 12.41 -1.40 16.63
N ALA A 286 11.99 -0.86 15.49
CA ALA A 286 12.47 -1.25 14.16
C ALA A 286 13.97 -0.96 13.99
N ASP A 287 14.46 0.17 14.48
CA ASP A 287 15.88 0.54 14.44
C ASP A 287 16.78 -0.50 15.12
N LYS A 288 16.30 -1.15 16.19
CA LYS A 288 17.06 -2.20 16.91
C LYS A 288 17.23 -3.48 16.08
N VAL A 289 16.34 -3.76 15.16
CA VAL A 289 16.31 -4.97 14.31
C VAL A 289 16.46 -4.66 12.83
N ALA A 290 16.88 -3.44 12.49
CA ALA A 290 16.92 -2.92 11.10
C ALA A 290 17.65 -3.86 10.11
N HIS A 291 18.71 -4.55 10.56
CA HIS A 291 19.47 -5.50 9.74
C HIS A 291 18.66 -6.75 9.34
N HIS A 292 17.56 -7.03 10.03
CA HIS A 292 16.61 -8.09 9.64
C HIS A 292 15.46 -7.55 8.78
N LEU A 293 15.28 -6.23 8.72
CA LEU A 293 14.23 -5.56 7.97
C LEU A 293 14.67 -5.11 6.56
N THR A 294 15.75 -5.70 6.07
CA THR A 294 16.26 -5.57 4.71
C THR A 294 16.82 -6.92 4.25
N GLY A 295 17.03 -7.11 2.95
CA GLY A 295 17.70 -8.31 2.44
C GLY A 295 19.15 -8.40 2.91
N ASP A 296 19.73 -9.59 2.85
CA ASP A 296 21.15 -9.77 3.13
C ASP A 296 21.98 -9.04 2.05
N ALA A 297 23.10 -8.46 2.44
CA ALA A 297 23.93 -7.64 1.54
C ALA A 297 24.33 -8.39 0.25
N GLU A 298 24.59 -9.68 0.34
CA GLU A 298 24.95 -10.51 -0.80
C GLU A 298 23.81 -10.66 -1.80
N VAL A 299 22.54 -10.67 -1.35
CA VAL A 299 21.37 -10.74 -2.22
C VAL A 299 21.32 -9.54 -3.14
N TYR A 300 21.61 -8.35 -2.63
CA TYR A 300 21.58 -7.11 -3.40
C TYR A 300 22.86 -6.85 -4.19
N ALA A 301 23.97 -7.48 -3.79
CA ALA A 301 25.23 -7.42 -4.54
C ALA A 301 25.23 -8.34 -5.77
N ASN A 302 24.51 -9.47 -5.72
CA ASN A 302 24.43 -10.47 -6.78
C ASN A 302 22.97 -10.89 -7.02
N PRO A 303 22.07 -9.94 -7.34
CA PRO A 303 20.62 -10.19 -7.31
C PRO A 303 20.17 -11.26 -8.31
N GLU A 304 20.89 -11.45 -9.40
CA GLU A 304 20.62 -12.49 -10.41
C GLU A 304 20.66 -13.93 -9.87
N ASN A 305 21.30 -14.13 -8.71
CA ASN A 305 21.38 -15.45 -8.06
C ASN A 305 20.21 -15.70 -7.07
N TYR A 306 19.43 -14.67 -6.74
CA TYR A 306 18.45 -14.71 -5.65
C TYR A 306 17.02 -14.42 -6.09
N PHE A 307 16.82 -13.67 -7.17
CA PHE A 307 15.51 -13.37 -7.72
C PHE A 307 15.20 -14.26 -8.92
N ASP A 308 13.93 -14.61 -9.11
CA ASP A 308 13.48 -15.41 -10.26
C ASP A 308 13.42 -14.54 -11.53
N GLU A 309 13.24 -13.23 -11.39
CA GLU A 309 13.29 -12.22 -12.44
C GLU A 309 13.93 -10.96 -11.87
N LEU A 310 14.71 -10.24 -12.68
CA LEU A 310 15.37 -9.01 -12.29
C LEU A 310 15.10 -7.90 -13.32
N ILE A 311 14.68 -6.75 -12.82
CA ILE A 311 14.44 -5.52 -13.60
C ILE A 311 15.31 -4.42 -13.00
N GLU A 312 15.95 -3.62 -13.84
CA GLU A 312 16.71 -2.44 -13.41
C GLU A 312 16.11 -1.18 -14.02
N ILE A 313 15.90 -0.15 -13.19
CA ILE A 313 15.36 1.16 -13.60
C ILE A 313 16.28 2.25 -13.05
N ASP A 314 16.85 3.04 -13.95
CA ASP A 314 17.57 4.26 -13.58
C ASP A 314 16.58 5.42 -13.47
N LEU A 315 16.33 5.86 -12.23
CA LEU A 315 15.43 6.96 -11.90
C LEU A 315 15.89 8.30 -12.49
N SER A 316 17.19 8.45 -12.76
CA SER A 316 17.73 9.68 -13.31
C SER A 316 17.37 9.89 -14.78
N THR A 317 17.05 8.82 -15.49
CA THR A 317 16.64 8.85 -16.90
C THR A 317 15.14 8.73 -17.11
N LEU A 318 14.40 8.47 -16.01
CA LEU A 318 12.95 8.32 -16.07
C LEU A 318 12.30 9.69 -16.29
N GLU A 319 11.46 9.79 -17.31
CA GLU A 319 10.57 10.93 -17.53
C GLU A 319 9.15 10.59 -17.04
N PRO A 320 8.27 11.58 -16.83
CA PRO A 320 6.88 11.33 -16.47
C PRO A 320 6.21 10.36 -17.43
N GLN A 321 5.44 9.42 -16.86
CA GLN A 321 4.74 8.38 -17.61
C GLN A 321 3.25 8.65 -17.63
N ILE A 322 2.57 8.18 -18.65
CA ILE A 322 1.12 8.14 -18.73
C ILE A 322 0.68 6.77 -19.25
N ASN A 323 -0.21 6.11 -18.50
CA ASN A 323 -0.70 4.79 -18.85
C ASN A 323 -2.15 4.86 -19.33
N GLY A 324 -2.43 4.14 -20.40
CA GLY A 324 -3.71 4.12 -21.08
C GLY A 324 -3.63 4.72 -22.48
N PRO A 325 -4.81 4.91 -23.13
CA PRO A 325 -6.15 4.60 -22.60
C PRO A 325 -6.44 3.10 -22.50
N PHE A 326 -7.52 2.74 -21.83
CA PHE A 326 -8.19 1.44 -21.76
C PHE A 326 -7.50 0.36 -20.91
N THR A 327 -6.20 0.42 -20.66
CA THR A 327 -5.48 -0.56 -19.82
C THR A 327 -4.34 0.11 -19.07
N PRO A 328 -4.07 -0.27 -17.80
CA PRO A 328 -3.04 0.36 -16.98
C PRO A 328 -1.61 0.00 -17.39
N ASP A 329 -1.40 -0.99 -18.25
CA ASP A 329 -0.08 -1.44 -18.71
C ASP A 329 0.34 -0.86 -20.09
N LEU A 330 -0.51 -0.05 -20.72
CA LEU A 330 -0.14 0.68 -21.91
C LEU A 330 0.62 1.96 -21.53
N ALA A 331 1.91 1.79 -21.22
CA ALA A 331 2.75 2.87 -20.70
C ALA A 331 3.43 3.68 -21.81
N TRP A 332 3.34 4.99 -21.67
CA TRP A 332 3.98 5.94 -22.59
C TRP A 332 4.80 6.97 -21.83
N PRO A 333 6.04 7.22 -22.25
CA PRO A 333 6.74 8.44 -21.84
C PRO A 333 5.95 9.67 -22.29
N ILE A 334 5.81 10.67 -21.41
CA ILE A 334 4.98 11.87 -21.69
C ILE A 334 5.41 12.58 -22.99
N SER A 335 6.71 12.59 -23.29
CA SER A 335 7.27 13.20 -24.50
C SER A 335 6.77 12.58 -25.81
N LYS A 336 6.30 11.33 -25.77
CA LYS A 336 5.81 10.59 -26.95
C LYS A 336 4.29 10.47 -27.01
N PHE A 337 3.59 10.78 -25.92
CA PHE A 337 2.18 10.50 -25.80
C PHE A 337 1.31 11.29 -26.77
N ALA A 338 1.61 12.59 -27.02
CA ALA A 338 0.85 13.40 -27.96
C ALA A 338 0.89 12.85 -29.41
N ALA A 339 2.01 12.26 -29.82
CA ALA A 339 2.11 11.60 -31.12
C ALA A 339 1.27 10.31 -31.15
N ALA A 340 1.36 9.49 -30.10
CA ALA A 340 0.57 8.26 -29.98
C ALA A 340 -0.95 8.53 -29.98
N VAL A 341 -1.42 9.58 -29.29
CA VAL A 341 -2.84 10.00 -29.32
C VAL A 341 -3.32 10.28 -30.75
N LYS A 342 -2.53 11.01 -31.54
CA LYS A 342 -2.88 11.34 -32.95
C LYS A 342 -2.85 10.08 -33.82
N GLU A 343 -1.81 9.26 -33.71
CA GLU A 343 -1.62 8.07 -34.52
C GLU A 343 -2.72 7.04 -34.31
N ASN A 344 -3.14 6.86 -33.06
CA ASN A 344 -4.16 5.88 -32.68
C ASN A 344 -5.58 6.47 -32.61
N ASN A 345 -5.77 7.75 -32.94
CA ASN A 345 -7.04 8.46 -32.83
C ASN A 345 -7.71 8.31 -31.44
N TRP A 346 -6.90 8.41 -30.36
CA TRP A 346 -7.40 8.36 -29.00
C TRP A 346 -8.05 9.69 -28.58
N PRO A 347 -8.93 9.68 -27.55
CA PRO A 347 -9.49 10.91 -26.99
C PRO A 347 -8.39 11.87 -26.53
N ALA A 348 -8.41 13.10 -27.04
CA ALA A 348 -7.44 14.14 -26.67
C ALA A 348 -7.97 15.07 -25.57
N LYS A 349 -9.30 15.11 -25.36
CA LYS A 349 -9.93 15.90 -24.31
C LYS A 349 -9.96 15.09 -23.00
N LEU A 350 -9.47 15.67 -21.91
CA LEU A 350 -9.60 15.12 -20.57
C LEU A 350 -10.90 15.66 -19.95
N GLU A 351 -11.76 14.78 -19.47
CA GLU A 351 -13.03 15.14 -18.84
C GLU A 351 -12.86 15.46 -17.36
N VAL A 352 -11.97 14.72 -16.65
CA VAL A 352 -11.71 14.88 -15.23
C VAL A 352 -10.22 14.88 -14.95
N GLY A 353 -9.75 15.76 -14.07
CA GLY A 353 -8.46 15.72 -13.43
C GLY A 353 -8.64 15.35 -11.95
N LEU A 354 -8.04 14.25 -11.49
CA LEU A 354 -8.12 13.79 -10.10
C LEU A 354 -6.74 13.79 -9.46
N ILE A 355 -6.65 14.38 -8.27
CA ILE A 355 -5.53 14.18 -7.33
C ILE A 355 -6.08 13.40 -6.15
N GLY A 356 -5.60 12.19 -5.90
CA GLY A 356 -6.12 11.41 -4.77
C GLY A 356 -6.25 9.93 -5.01
N SER A 357 -7.37 9.37 -4.62
CA SER A 357 -7.66 7.95 -4.42
C SER A 357 -6.70 7.30 -3.40
N CYS A 358 -6.64 5.95 -3.33
CA CYS A 358 -5.69 5.29 -2.43
C CYS A 358 -4.22 5.48 -2.84
N THR A 359 -3.95 5.81 -4.10
CA THR A 359 -2.61 5.81 -4.69
C THR A 359 -1.85 7.12 -4.46
N ASN A 360 -2.48 8.28 -4.70
CA ASN A 360 -1.83 9.60 -4.66
C ASN A 360 -2.62 10.61 -3.81
N SER A 361 -2.84 10.28 -2.57
CA SER A 361 -3.63 11.06 -1.61
C SER A 361 -2.86 11.45 -0.35
N SER A 362 -1.54 11.22 -0.34
CA SER A 362 -0.68 11.60 0.78
C SER A 362 -0.48 13.12 0.87
N TYR A 363 0.00 13.58 2.03
CA TYR A 363 0.41 14.96 2.18
C TYR A 363 1.45 15.38 1.12
N GLU A 364 2.40 14.51 0.79
CA GLU A 364 3.42 14.75 -0.23
C GLU A 364 2.79 14.97 -1.62
N ASP A 365 1.88 14.09 -2.02
CA ASP A 365 1.18 14.20 -3.31
C ASP A 365 0.40 15.50 -3.41
N ILE A 366 -0.39 15.81 -2.38
CA ILE A 366 -1.25 17.00 -2.36
C ILE A 366 -0.42 18.28 -2.29
N SER A 367 0.64 18.33 -1.48
CA SER A 367 1.50 19.51 -1.39
C SER A 367 2.22 19.80 -2.71
N ARG A 368 2.67 18.76 -3.39
CA ARG A 368 3.28 18.88 -4.71
C ARG A 368 2.29 19.39 -5.76
N ALA A 369 1.08 18.83 -5.79
CA ALA A 369 0.01 19.28 -6.67
C ALA A 369 -0.41 20.73 -6.35
N ALA A 370 -0.49 21.10 -5.06
CA ALA A 370 -0.81 22.46 -4.64
C ALA A 370 0.24 23.49 -5.09
N SER A 371 1.52 23.13 -5.10
CA SER A 371 2.59 23.98 -5.63
C SER A 371 2.42 24.29 -7.11
N ILE A 372 1.95 23.32 -7.89
CA ILE A 372 1.63 23.51 -9.31
C ILE A 372 0.36 24.35 -9.48
N ALA A 373 -0.69 24.05 -8.69
CA ALA A 373 -1.94 24.79 -8.69
C ALA A 373 -1.73 26.28 -8.32
N GLN A 374 -0.85 26.58 -7.35
CA GLN A 374 -0.52 27.95 -6.98
C GLN A 374 0.11 28.73 -8.13
N GLN A 375 1.02 28.11 -8.88
CA GLN A 375 1.62 28.75 -10.07
C GLN A 375 0.57 29.06 -11.17
N ALA A 376 -0.47 28.24 -11.26
CA ALA A 376 -1.59 28.49 -12.18
C ALA A 376 -2.51 29.61 -11.66
N VAL A 377 -2.82 29.65 -10.37
CA VAL A 377 -3.58 30.72 -9.71
C VAL A 377 -2.86 32.07 -9.91
N ASP A 378 -1.55 32.12 -9.70
CA ASP A 378 -0.73 33.34 -9.87
C ASP A 378 -0.80 33.86 -11.33
N LYS A 379 -1.08 33.00 -12.28
CA LYS A 379 -1.28 33.32 -13.70
C LYS A 379 -2.74 33.49 -14.11
N HIS A 380 -3.65 33.53 -13.13
CA HIS A 380 -5.11 33.61 -13.35
C HIS A 380 -5.70 32.50 -14.23
N LEU A 381 -5.11 31.30 -14.14
CA LEU A 381 -5.59 30.11 -14.84
C LEU A 381 -6.57 29.33 -13.97
N GLN A 382 -7.50 28.65 -14.60
CA GLN A 382 -8.43 27.71 -13.96
C GLN A 382 -8.43 26.37 -14.70
N ALA A 383 -8.85 25.31 -14.01
CA ALA A 383 -9.04 24.01 -14.62
C ALA A 383 -10.10 24.10 -15.76
N LYS A 384 -9.81 23.45 -16.89
CA LYS A 384 -10.72 23.39 -18.04
C LYS A 384 -11.61 22.15 -18.03
N SER A 385 -11.28 21.19 -17.17
CA SER A 385 -12.02 19.95 -16.92
C SER A 385 -12.51 19.95 -15.48
N GLU A 386 -13.42 19.06 -15.14
CA GLU A 386 -13.73 18.77 -13.74
C GLU A 386 -12.43 18.46 -12.99
N TYR A 387 -12.27 19.04 -11.80
CA TYR A 387 -11.05 18.89 -11.03
C TYR A 387 -11.39 18.51 -9.60
N THR A 388 -10.94 17.33 -9.18
CA THR A 388 -11.30 16.75 -7.90
C THR A 388 -10.06 16.39 -7.07
N ILE A 389 -10.16 16.57 -5.75
CA ILE A 389 -9.10 16.29 -4.81
C ILE A 389 -9.65 15.39 -3.70
N THR A 390 -9.04 14.22 -3.49
CA THR A 390 -9.41 13.30 -2.42
C THR A 390 -8.21 13.11 -1.48
N PRO A 391 -8.16 13.81 -0.33
CA PRO A 391 -7.17 13.53 0.71
C PRO A 391 -7.34 12.10 1.25
N GLY A 392 -6.23 11.40 1.49
CA GLY A 392 -6.24 9.98 1.83
C GLY A 392 -6.82 9.65 3.20
N SER A 393 -6.77 10.61 4.12
CA SER A 393 -7.36 10.48 5.45
C SER A 393 -7.80 11.83 5.96
N GLU A 394 -8.63 11.83 6.99
CA GLU A 394 -9.03 13.06 7.69
C GLU A 394 -7.82 13.77 8.31
N GLN A 395 -6.81 13.00 8.74
CA GLN A 395 -5.55 13.56 9.24
C GLN A 395 -4.78 14.30 8.14
N VAL A 396 -4.68 13.73 6.94
CA VAL A 396 -4.10 14.42 5.78
C VAL A 396 -4.94 15.65 5.42
N ARG A 397 -6.27 15.53 5.37
CA ARG A 397 -7.17 16.64 5.03
C ARG A 397 -6.97 17.83 5.95
N TYR A 398 -6.96 17.62 7.28
CA TYR A 398 -6.70 18.69 8.24
C TYR A 398 -5.33 19.34 8.06
N THR A 399 -4.31 18.53 7.76
CA THR A 399 -2.94 19.03 7.59
C THR A 399 -2.82 19.90 6.35
N VAL A 400 -3.37 19.45 5.21
CA VAL A 400 -3.31 20.20 3.94
C VAL A 400 -4.23 21.43 3.95
N ASP A 401 -5.33 21.39 4.73
CA ASP A 401 -6.20 22.55 4.94
C ASP A 401 -5.51 23.62 5.80
N ARG A 402 -4.90 23.21 6.91
CA ARG A 402 -4.08 24.10 7.76
C ARG A 402 -3.00 24.82 6.95
N ASP A 403 -2.37 24.13 6.01
CA ASP A 403 -1.27 24.66 5.19
C ASP A 403 -1.79 25.42 3.96
N GLY A 404 -3.12 25.61 3.81
CA GLY A 404 -3.76 26.43 2.79
C GLY A 404 -3.90 25.78 1.42
N TYR A 405 -3.56 24.50 1.27
CA TYR A 405 -3.57 23.82 -0.05
C TYR A 405 -4.98 23.63 -0.59
N LEU A 406 -5.96 23.35 0.26
CA LEU A 406 -7.35 23.20 -0.18
C LEU A 406 -7.91 24.50 -0.74
N ALA A 407 -7.56 25.66 -0.17
CA ALA A 407 -7.94 26.96 -0.70
C ALA A 407 -7.32 27.22 -2.08
N THR A 408 -6.07 26.82 -2.29
CA THR A 408 -5.39 26.91 -3.60
C THR A 408 -6.12 26.07 -4.67
N PHE A 409 -6.51 24.84 -4.35
CA PHE A 409 -7.28 24.01 -5.27
C PHE A 409 -8.67 24.58 -5.56
N ALA A 410 -9.36 25.12 -4.56
CA ALA A 410 -10.65 25.78 -4.75
C ALA A 410 -10.55 26.99 -5.70
N ALA A 411 -9.47 27.77 -5.60
CA ALA A 411 -9.20 28.89 -6.52
C ALA A 411 -9.00 28.42 -7.97
N MET A 412 -8.58 27.16 -8.18
CA MET A 412 -8.46 26.52 -9.50
C MET A 412 -9.78 25.89 -10.00
N GLY A 413 -10.86 25.96 -9.23
CA GLY A 413 -12.11 25.28 -9.50
C GLY A 413 -12.16 23.83 -9.05
N GLY A 414 -11.25 23.43 -8.15
CA GLY A 414 -11.18 22.08 -7.58
C GLY A 414 -12.25 21.84 -6.52
N VAL A 415 -12.78 20.61 -6.48
CA VAL A 415 -13.73 20.12 -5.48
C VAL A 415 -13.06 19.09 -4.60
N VAL A 416 -13.11 19.30 -3.29
CA VAL A 416 -12.58 18.34 -2.31
C VAL A 416 -13.65 17.29 -2.02
N LEU A 417 -13.31 16.02 -2.26
CA LEU A 417 -14.17 14.86 -2.04
C LEU A 417 -13.88 14.18 -0.70
N ALA A 418 -14.81 13.31 -0.25
CA ALA A 418 -14.66 12.50 0.95
C ALA A 418 -13.70 11.32 0.76
#